data_26a39789d0f6ccbe76d53cddfb2d8653
#
_entry.id   26a39789d0f6ccbe76d53cddfb2d8653
#
_cell.length_a   1.000
_cell.length_b   1.000
_cell.length_c   1.000
_cell.angle_alpha   90.00
_cell.angle_beta   90.00
_cell.angle_gamma   90.00
#
_symmetry.space_group_name_H-M   'P 1'
#
loop_
_entity.id
_entity.type
_entity.pdbx_description
1 polymer ?
#
loop_
_entity_poly.entity_id
_entity_poly.type
_entity_poly.pdbx_seq_one_letter_code
_entity_poly.pdbx_strand_id
1 'polypeptide(L)'
;MAFPFVVAVVALTVVFGAVMGVVAYTVLAERKVLGWIQGRIGPNRTGPWGIMQPFADLVKFIVKEDLVPDKSTKFIYFLAPLVAVICAMMPFAVYPFGPTITTIDWSFLPYGLGNSVKALPLVVAKLDVGVLYVLGITSVGVYGIALAGWSSNNKYSLMGGLRSSAQMISYELAMGASLLG
;
A
#
# COMPACT_ATOMS: atom_id res chain seq x y z
N MET A 1 5.81 -15.98 24.80
CA MET A 1 6.32 -15.37 23.53
C MET A 1 5.23 -15.13 22.47
N ALA A 2 4.15 -15.90 22.41
CA ALA A 2 3.09 -15.74 21.40
C ALA A 2 2.22 -14.47 21.55
N PHE A 3 1.97 -14.03 22.76
CA PHE A 3 1.04 -12.92 23.03
C PHE A 3 1.49 -11.56 22.46
N PRO A 4 2.73 -11.08 22.67
CA PRO A 4 3.18 -9.83 22.07
C PRO A 4 3.16 -9.88 20.53
N PHE A 5 3.38 -11.05 19.94
CA PHE A 5 3.27 -11.26 18.50
C PHE A 5 1.82 -11.11 18.01
N VAL A 6 0.85 -11.70 18.69
CA VAL A 6 -0.58 -11.58 18.33
C VAL A 6 -1.03 -10.12 18.43
N VAL A 7 -0.67 -9.41 19.48
CA VAL A 7 -1.01 -7.99 19.64
C VAL A 7 -0.38 -7.14 18.55
N ALA A 8 0.87 -7.40 18.18
CA ALA A 8 1.54 -6.70 17.08
C ALA A 8 0.83 -6.95 15.74
N VAL A 9 0.44 -8.21 15.46
CA VAL A 9 -0.31 -8.56 14.23
C VAL A 9 -1.68 -7.87 14.21
N VAL A 10 -2.41 -7.85 15.32
CA VAL A 10 -3.71 -7.15 15.40
C VAL A 10 -3.54 -5.66 15.20
N ALA A 11 -2.57 -5.03 15.87
CA ALA A 11 -2.28 -3.61 15.71
C ALA A 11 -1.93 -3.26 14.26
N LEU A 12 -1.10 -4.08 13.61
CA LEU A 12 -0.79 -3.96 12.19
C LEU A 12 -2.00 -4.05 11.29
N THR A 13 -2.86 -5.04 11.53
CA THR A 13 -4.08 -5.23 10.74
C THR A 13 -5.01 -4.02 10.87
N VAL A 14 -5.16 -3.49 12.08
CA VAL A 14 -5.97 -2.28 12.33
C VAL A 14 -5.38 -1.06 11.64
N VAL A 15 -4.08 -0.83 11.78
CA VAL A 15 -3.41 0.30 11.13
C VAL A 15 -3.48 0.18 9.62
N PHE A 16 -3.20 -1.00 9.08
CA PHE A 16 -3.30 -1.27 7.65
C PHE A 16 -4.73 -1.04 7.14
N GLY A 17 -5.74 -1.55 7.84
CA GLY A 17 -7.15 -1.32 7.50
C GLY A 17 -7.53 0.16 7.52
N ALA A 18 -7.05 0.92 8.50
CA ALA A 18 -7.26 2.37 8.58
C ALA A 18 -6.61 3.10 7.38
N VAL A 19 -5.36 2.76 7.05
CA VAL A 19 -4.65 3.34 5.89
C VAL A 19 -5.39 3.02 4.59
N MET A 20 -5.80 1.76 4.38
CA MET A 20 -6.58 1.37 3.21
C MET A 20 -7.91 2.11 3.12
N GLY A 21 -8.58 2.32 4.26
CA GLY A 21 -9.79 3.16 4.33
C GLY A 21 -9.54 4.60 3.89
N VAL A 22 -8.49 5.22 4.39
CA VAL A 22 -8.09 6.58 3.99
C VAL A 22 -7.79 6.64 2.50
N VAL A 23 -7.04 5.68 1.95
CA VAL A 23 -6.74 5.61 0.51
C VAL A 23 -8.01 5.50 -0.33
N ALA A 24 -8.97 4.65 0.07
CA ALA A 24 -10.23 4.49 -0.64
C ALA A 24 -11.03 5.79 -0.70
N TYR A 25 -11.10 6.53 0.42
CA TYR A 25 -11.78 7.83 0.46
C TYR A 25 -10.98 8.96 -0.21
N THR A 26 -9.65 8.86 -0.27
CA THR A 26 -8.82 9.79 -1.05
C THR A 26 -9.16 9.72 -2.54
N VAL A 27 -9.35 8.51 -3.08
CA VAL A 27 -9.78 8.33 -4.48
C VAL A 27 -11.16 8.96 -4.72
N LEU A 28 -12.10 8.83 -3.77
CA LEU A 28 -13.40 9.49 -3.85
C LEU A 28 -13.25 11.03 -3.83
N ALA A 29 -12.42 11.56 -2.95
CA ALA A 29 -12.14 12.99 -2.84
C ALA A 29 -11.53 13.53 -4.13
N GLU A 30 -10.55 12.83 -4.71
CA GLU A 30 -9.93 13.18 -5.99
C GLU A 30 -10.99 13.30 -7.11
N ARG A 31 -11.84 12.29 -7.26
CA ARG A 31 -12.92 12.31 -8.28
C ARG A 31 -13.91 13.45 -8.08
N LYS A 32 -14.21 13.83 -6.83
CA LYS A 32 -15.09 14.97 -6.53
C LYS A 32 -14.43 16.31 -6.85
N VAL A 33 -13.18 16.49 -6.42
CA VAL A 33 -12.42 17.70 -6.68
C VAL A 33 -12.24 17.92 -8.18
N LEU A 34 -11.87 16.88 -8.93
CA LEU A 34 -11.77 16.94 -10.39
C LEU A 34 -13.13 17.26 -11.03
N GLY A 35 -14.23 16.70 -10.50
CA GLY A 35 -15.58 17.05 -10.95
C GLY A 35 -15.86 18.54 -10.79
N TRP A 36 -15.57 19.11 -9.63
CA TRP A 36 -15.79 20.54 -9.36
C TRP A 36 -14.94 21.45 -10.25
N ILE A 37 -13.66 21.09 -10.45
CA ILE A 37 -12.78 21.84 -11.37
C ILE A 37 -13.33 21.83 -12.80
N GLN A 38 -13.95 20.71 -13.20
CA GLN A 38 -14.54 20.52 -14.52
C GLN A 38 -16.00 21.08 -14.62
N GLY A 39 -16.52 21.72 -13.61
CA GLY A 39 -17.90 22.26 -13.57
C GLY A 39 -18.99 21.18 -13.58
N ARG A 40 -18.67 19.92 -13.19
CA ARG A 40 -19.62 18.79 -13.11
C ARG A 40 -19.71 18.23 -11.69
N ILE A 41 -20.83 17.58 -11.41
CA ILE A 41 -21.02 16.87 -10.14
C ILE A 41 -20.20 15.57 -10.20
N GLY A 42 -19.34 15.35 -9.21
CA GLY A 42 -18.63 14.09 -9.02
C GLY A 42 -19.57 12.94 -8.62
N PRO A 43 -19.03 11.77 -8.21
CA PRO A 43 -19.84 10.63 -7.79
C PRO A 43 -20.79 11.01 -6.63
N ASN A 44 -22.11 10.88 -6.82
CA ASN A 44 -23.11 11.21 -5.81
C ASN A 44 -24.27 10.22 -5.72
N ARG A 45 -24.32 9.18 -6.59
CA ARG A 45 -25.46 8.25 -6.66
C ARG A 45 -25.36 7.06 -5.72
N THR A 46 -24.16 6.66 -5.36
CA THR A 46 -23.92 5.47 -4.53
C THR A 46 -23.88 5.86 -3.06
N GLY A 47 -25.03 5.74 -2.38
CA GLY A 47 -25.23 6.23 -1.02
C GLY A 47 -25.31 7.75 -0.91
N PRO A 48 -25.50 8.27 0.32
CA PRO A 48 -25.58 9.72 0.54
C PRO A 48 -24.26 10.38 0.07
N TRP A 49 -24.37 11.35 -0.83
CA TRP A 49 -23.21 12.10 -1.34
C TRP A 49 -22.12 11.25 -2.02
N GLY A 50 -22.43 10.00 -2.41
CA GLY A 50 -21.48 9.10 -3.04
C GLY A 50 -20.46 8.44 -2.09
N ILE A 51 -20.69 8.46 -0.78
CA ILE A 51 -19.75 7.91 0.22
C ILE A 51 -19.55 6.41 0.03
N MET A 52 -20.54 5.68 -0.48
CA MET A 52 -20.46 4.24 -0.72
C MET A 52 -19.76 3.87 -2.05
N GLN A 53 -19.28 4.86 -2.81
CA GLN A 53 -18.61 4.62 -4.09
C GLN A 53 -17.37 3.72 -3.98
N PRO A 54 -16.47 3.84 -2.98
CA PRO A 54 -15.33 2.95 -2.84
C PRO A 54 -15.73 1.49 -2.69
N PHE A 55 -16.82 1.19 -1.96
CA PHE A 55 -17.33 -0.17 -1.81
C PHE A 55 -17.93 -0.72 -3.11
N ALA A 56 -18.65 0.12 -3.87
CA ALA A 56 -19.15 -0.27 -5.18
C ALA A 56 -18.01 -0.58 -6.17
N ASP A 57 -16.93 0.20 -6.13
CA ASP A 57 -15.75 -0.03 -6.95
C ASP A 57 -15.04 -1.34 -6.54
N LEU A 58 -14.95 -1.67 -5.25
CA LEU A 58 -14.42 -2.96 -4.78
C LEU A 58 -15.22 -4.14 -5.31
N VAL A 59 -16.55 -4.11 -5.16
CA VAL A 59 -17.43 -5.19 -5.67
C VAL A 59 -17.26 -5.34 -7.18
N LYS A 60 -17.19 -4.22 -7.91
CA LYS A 60 -16.96 -4.22 -9.35
C LYS A 60 -15.65 -4.91 -9.73
N PHE A 61 -14.55 -4.68 -8.99
CA PHE A 61 -13.27 -5.33 -9.27
C PHE A 61 -13.30 -6.84 -8.99
N ILE A 62 -14.03 -7.28 -7.96
CA ILE A 62 -14.16 -8.72 -7.64
C ILE A 62 -14.98 -9.47 -8.71
N VAL A 63 -16.04 -8.83 -9.23
CA VAL A 63 -16.96 -9.47 -10.21
C VAL A 63 -16.44 -9.36 -11.66
N LYS A 64 -15.50 -8.44 -11.90
CA LYS A 64 -14.97 -8.22 -13.25
C LYS A 64 -14.04 -9.37 -13.66
N GLU A 65 -14.21 -9.86 -14.87
CA GLU A 65 -13.35 -10.90 -15.46
C GLU A 65 -11.90 -10.39 -15.65
N ASP A 66 -10.94 -11.24 -15.28
CA ASP A 66 -9.52 -10.99 -15.53
C ASP A 66 -9.17 -11.30 -16.98
N LEU A 67 -8.65 -10.31 -17.68
CA LEU A 67 -8.20 -10.44 -19.07
C LEU A 67 -6.68 -10.68 -19.08
N VAL A 68 -6.28 -11.90 -19.41
CA VAL A 68 -4.87 -12.25 -19.61
C VAL A 68 -4.63 -12.38 -21.12
N PRO A 69 -3.68 -11.63 -21.71
CA PRO A 69 -3.36 -11.75 -23.13
C PRO A 69 -2.88 -13.16 -23.49
N ASP A 70 -3.39 -13.75 -24.56
CA ASP A 70 -3.10 -15.14 -24.94
C ASP A 70 -1.61 -15.43 -25.14
N LYS A 71 -0.86 -14.46 -25.67
CA LYS A 71 0.57 -14.57 -25.96
C LYS A 71 1.47 -14.14 -24.80
N SER A 72 0.90 -13.82 -23.61
CA SER A 72 1.66 -13.40 -22.45
C SER A 72 2.33 -14.57 -21.74
N THR A 73 3.48 -14.32 -21.13
CA THR A 73 4.12 -15.28 -20.22
C THR A 73 3.40 -15.23 -18.88
N LYS A 74 2.37 -16.09 -18.71
CA LYS A 74 1.42 -16.05 -17.58
C LYS A 74 2.09 -15.95 -16.22
N PHE A 75 3.15 -16.72 -15.97
CA PHE A 75 3.86 -16.71 -14.68
C PHE A 75 4.42 -15.32 -14.35
N ILE A 76 5.12 -14.70 -15.31
CA ILE A 76 5.72 -13.37 -15.10
C ILE A 76 4.63 -12.29 -15.04
N TYR A 77 3.54 -12.48 -15.80
CA TYR A 77 2.40 -11.58 -15.81
C TYR A 77 1.75 -11.43 -14.43
N PHE A 78 1.56 -12.52 -13.71
CA PHE A 78 1.04 -12.49 -12.33
C PHE A 78 2.09 -12.14 -11.28
N LEU A 79 3.36 -12.48 -11.53
CA LEU A 79 4.46 -12.14 -10.63
C LEU A 79 4.71 -10.62 -10.58
N ALA A 80 4.59 -9.93 -11.69
CA ALA A 80 4.88 -8.50 -11.80
C ALA A 80 4.05 -7.63 -10.83
N PRO A 81 2.71 -7.68 -10.82
CA PRO A 81 1.91 -6.93 -9.84
C PRO A 81 2.14 -7.41 -8.40
N LEU A 82 2.41 -8.70 -8.20
CA LEU A 82 2.72 -9.24 -6.87
C LEU A 82 3.99 -8.61 -6.30
N VAL A 83 5.06 -8.52 -7.08
CA VAL A 83 6.31 -7.84 -6.69
C VAL A 83 6.04 -6.38 -6.35
N ALA A 84 5.29 -5.66 -7.18
CA ALA A 84 4.96 -4.26 -6.93
C ALA A 84 4.19 -4.08 -5.62
N VAL A 85 3.19 -4.92 -5.34
CA VAL A 85 2.39 -4.87 -4.10
C VAL A 85 3.24 -5.21 -2.88
N ILE A 86 4.07 -6.26 -2.95
CA ILE A 86 4.96 -6.63 -1.83
C ILE A 86 5.91 -5.48 -1.51
N CYS A 87 6.56 -4.90 -2.51
CA CYS A 87 7.47 -3.77 -2.31
C CYS A 87 6.76 -2.53 -1.76
N ALA A 88 5.50 -2.29 -2.12
CA ALA A 88 4.70 -1.20 -1.57
C ALA A 88 4.27 -1.45 -0.11
N MET A 89 4.08 -2.72 0.30
CA MET A 89 3.66 -3.07 1.66
C MET A 89 4.82 -3.14 2.66
N MET A 90 6.01 -3.56 2.23
CA MET A 90 7.17 -3.75 3.11
C MET A 90 7.60 -2.49 3.89
N PRO A 91 7.58 -1.27 3.34
CA PRO A 91 7.91 -0.05 4.08
C PRO A 91 7.04 0.18 5.31
N PHE A 92 5.79 -0.27 5.32
CA PHE A 92 4.89 -0.15 6.47
C PHE A 92 5.40 -0.89 7.72
N ALA A 93 6.27 -1.89 7.56
CA ALA A 93 6.85 -2.60 8.68
C ALA A 93 7.78 -1.71 9.54
N VAL A 94 8.40 -0.72 8.94
CA VAL A 94 9.39 0.16 9.59
C VAL A 94 8.79 1.52 9.94
N TYR A 95 7.65 1.86 9.36
CA TYR A 95 7.03 3.17 9.56
C TYR A 95 6.44 3.29 10.98
N PRO A 96 6.83 4.31 11.76
CA PRO A 96 6.23 4.55 13.07
C PRO A 96 4.85 5.20 12.91
N PHE A 97 3.78 4.46 13.21
CA PHE A 97 2.40 4.97 13.13
C PHE A 97 1.98 5.83 14.33
N GLY A 98 2.79 5.89 15.36
CA GLY A 98 2.53 6.69 16.54
C GLY A 98 3.52 6.46 17.67
N PRO A 99 3.35 7.18 18.78
CA PRO A 99 4.16 6.98 19.97
C PRO A 99 3.88 5.60 20.57
N THR A 100 4.83 5.10 21.37
CA THR A 100 4.60 3.90 22.18
C THR A 100 3.42 4.11 23.12
N ILE A 101 2.42 3.26 23.01
CA ILE A 101 1.24 3.31 23.87
C ILE A 101 1.63 2.75 25.25
N THR A 102 1.91 3.64 26.19
CA THR A 102 2.27 3.29 27.58
C THR A 102 1.12 3.49 28.57
N THR A 103 0.05 4.18 28.16
CA THR A 103 -1.01 4.67 29.03
C THR A 103 -2.29 3.84 29.03
N ILE A 104 -2.39 2.79 28.22
CA ILE A 104 -3.55 1.91 28.26
C ILE A 104 -3.33 0.90 29.38
N ASP A 105 -4.22 0.96 30.37
CA ASP A 105 -4.27 -0.01 31.46
C ASP A 105 -4.86 -1.32 30.95
N TRP A 106 -3.99 -2.28 30.62
CA TRP A 106 -4.37 -3.59 30.09
C TRP A 106 -4.86 -4.55 31.17
N SER A 107 -5.05 -4.07 32.41
CA SER A 107 -5.49 -4.88 33.57
C SER A 107 -6.85 -5.55 33.37
N PHE A 108 -7.67 -5.06 32.41
CA PHE A 108 -8.95 -5.66 32.05
C PHE A 108 -8.84 -6.98 31.27
N LEU A 109 -7.65 -7.32 30.76
CA LEU A 109 -7.44 -8.57 30.01
C LEU A 109 -7.37 -9.76 30.98
N PRO A 110 -8.18 -10.82 30.72
CA PRO A 110 -8.17 -12.01 31.56
C PRO A 110 -6.81 -12.72 31.51
N TYR A 111 -6.53 -13.53 32.53
CA TYR A 111 -5.31 -14.36 32.66
C TYR A 111 -3.98 -13.61 32.87
N GLY A 112 -3.99 -12.39 33.40
CA GLY A 112 -2.75 -11.64 33.70
C GLY A 112 -1.96 -11.19 32.46
N LEU A 113 -2.55 -11.29 31.28
CA LEU A 113 -1.95 -10.89 30.00
C LEU A 113 -1.67 -9.37 29.93
N GLY A 114 -2.44 -8.58 30.68
CA GLY A 114 -2.27 -7.13 30.75
C GLY A 114 -0.93 -6.69 31.36
N ASN A 115 -0.37 -7.46 32.29
CA ASN A 115 0.90 -7.14 32.92
C ASN A 115 2.13 -7.42 32.02
N SER A 116 1.96 -8.18 30.96
CA SER A 116 3.03 -8.52 30.01
C SER A 116 3.26 -7.43 28.95
N VAL A 117 2.35 -6.48 28.82
CA VAL A 117 2.38 -5.44 27.78
C VAL A 117 2.54 -4.07 28.44
N LYS A 118 3.75 -3.77 28.89
CA LYS A 118 4.08 -2.47 29.53
C LYS A 118 4.22 -1.31 28.53
N ALA A 119 4.53 -1.59 27.27
CA ALA A 119 4.65 -0.59 26.21
C ALA A 119 4.47 -1.28 24.85
N LEU A 120 3.53 -0.80 24.05
CA LEU A 120 3.31 -1.24 22.69
C LEU A 120 3.92 -0.21 21.73
N PRO A 121 5.06 -0.53 21.12
CA PRO A 121 5.57 0.31 20.04
C PRO A 121 4.66 0.12 18.81
N LEU A 122 4.13 1.21 18.26
CA LEU A 122 3.37 1.18 17.00
C LEU A 122 4.32 1.09 15.79
N VAL A 123 5.32 0.23 15.89
CA VAL A 123 6.30 -0.09 14.84
C VAL A 123 6.48 -1.59 14.84
N VAL A 124 6.44 -2.22 13.67
CA VAL A 124 6.61 -3.67 13.54
C VAL A 124 8.06 -4.07 13.72
N ALA A 125 8.95 -3.39 13.04
CA ALA A 125 10.38 -3.64 13.07
C ALA A 125 11.15 -2.34 13.32
N LYS A 126 11.93 -2.29 14.41
CA LYS A 126 12.86 -1.19 14.66
C LYS A 126 14.15 -1.47 13.90
N LEU A 127 14.43 -0.67 12.87
CA LEU A 127 15.67 -0.72 12.10
C LEU A 127 16.39 0.61 12.25
N ASP A 128 17.68 0.57 12.62
CA ASP A 128 18.51 1.76 12.74
C ASP A 128 18.70 2.47 11.39
N VAL A 129 18.64 1.71 10.30
CA VAL A 129 18.74 2.18 8.91
C VAL A 129 17.39 2.19 8.19
N GLY A 130 16.32 2.55 8.90
CA GLY A 130 14.95 2.47 8.36
C GLY A 130 14.73 3.21 7.06
N VAL A 131 15.28 4.41 6.89
CA VAL A 131 15.18 5.21 5.66
C VAL A 131 15.84 4.48 4.48
N LEU A 132 17.04 3.94 4.69
CA LEU A 132 17.75 3.18 3.65
C LEU A 132 16.99 1.91 3.26
N TYR A 133 16.39 1.23 4.23
CA TYR A 133 15.52 0.08 3.98
C TYR A 133 14.33 0.45 3.10
N VAL A 134 13.63 1.55 3.41
CA VAL A 134 12.49 2.03 2.62
C VAL A 134 12.92 2.34 1.18
N LEU A 135 13.99 3.10 1.01
CA LEU A 135 14.53 3.44 -0.32
C LEU A 135 14.94 2.18 -1.10
N GLY A 136 15.62 1.22 -0.47
CA GLY A 136 16.03 -0.02 -1.12
C GLY A 136 14.84 -0.90 -1.55
N ILE A 137 13.80 -1.00 -0.74
CA ILE A 137 12.61 -1.80 -1.08
C ILE A 137 11.78 -1.12 -2.17
N THR A 138 11.61 0.20 -2.13
CA THR A 138 10.87 0.92 -3.19
C THR A 138 11.56 0.77 -4.54
N SER A 139 12.89 0.78 -4.58
CA SER A 139 13.67 0.56 -5.81
C SER A 139 13.43 -0.83 -6.42
N VAL A 140 13.23 -1.86 -5.60
CA VAL A 140 12.86 -3.20 -6.10
C VAL A 140 11.46 -3.20 -6.75
N GLY A 141 10.55 -2.30 -6.33
CA GLY A 141 9.22 -2.15 -6.93
C GLY A 141 9.24 -1.80 -8.42
N VAL A 142 10.30 -1.14 -8.90
CA VAL A 142 10.48 -0.79 -10.31
C VAL A 142 10.53 -2.04 -11.21
N TYR A 143 11.10 -3.15 -10.70
CA TYR A 143 11.11 -4.41 -11.45
C TYR A 143 9.70 -4.94 -11.73
N GLY A 144 8.73 -4.69 -10.85
CA GLY A 144 7.33 -5.04 -11.09
C GLY A 144 6.79 -4.40 -12.37
N ILE A 145 7.09 -3.12 -12.61
CA ILE A 145 6.66 -2.39 -13.80
C ILE A 145 7.38 -2.89 -15.07
N ALA A 146 8.69 -3.10 -15.00
CA ALA A 146 9.47 -3.62 -16.12
C ALA A 146 9.01 -5.02 -16.54
N LEU A 147 8.79 -5.91 -15.56
CA LEU A 147 8.31 -7.27 -15.78
C LEU A 147 6.88 -7.29 -16.35
N ALA A 148 6.00 -6.39 -15.89
CA ALA A 148 4.65 -6.26 -16.46
C ALA A 148 4.69 -5.88 -17.93
N GLY A 149 5.54 -4.93 -18.30
CA GLY A 149 5.75 -4.54 -19.69
C GLY A 149 6.29 -5.69 -20.56
N TRP A 150 7.26 -6.43 -20.03
CA TRP A 150 7.87 -7.55 -20.75
C TRP A 150 6.93 -8.74 -20.89
N SER A 151 6.23 -9.11 -19.83
CA SER A 151 5.37 -10.32 -19.80
C SER A 151 4.20 -10.26 -20.78
N SER A 152 3.72 -9.07 -21.13
CA SER A 152 2.58 -8.89 -22.05
C SER A 152 2.89 -9.20 -23.53
N ASN A 153 4.14 -9.51 -23.87
CA ASN A 153 4.62 -9.86 -25.21
C ASN A 153 4.14 -8.88 -26.31
N ASN A 154 4.08 -7.61 -25.97
CA ASN A 154 3.72 -6.52 -26.86
C ASN A 154 4.79 -5.43 -26.84
N LYS A 155 5.29 -5.06 -28.02
CA LYS A 155 6.35 -4.04 -28.16
C LYS A 155 5.98 -2.69 -27.54
N TYR A 156 4.73 -2.29 -27.65
CA TYR A 156 4.26 -1.02 -27.06
C TYR A 156 4.19 -1.07 -25.55
N SER A 157 3.74 -2.18 -25.01
CA SER A 157 3.73 -2.41 -23.56
C SER A 157 5.14 -2.47 -22.99
N LEU A 158 6.07 -3.13 -23.68
CA LEU A 158 7.47 -3.17 -23.28
C LEU A 158 8.09 -1.76 -23.26
N MET A 159 7.88 -0.98 -24.32
CA MET A 159 8.37 0.40 -24.38
C MET A 159 7.74 1.30 -23.30
N GLY A 160 6.45 1.13 -23.04
CA GLY A 160 5.76 1.81 -21.96
C GLY A 160 6.32 1.43 -20.58
N GLY A 161 6.54 0.15 -20.33
CA GLY A 161 7.13 -0.36 -19.08
C GLY A 161 8.55 0.15 -18.86
N LEU A 162 9.40 0.14 -19.87
CA LEU A 162 10.77 0.67 -19.78
C LEU A 162 10.77 2.18 -19.55
N ARG A 163 9.89 2.92 -20.23
CA ARG A 163 9.75 4.38 -20.02
C ARG A 163 9.33 4.70 -18.59
N SER A 164 8.33 4.01 -18.09
CA SER A 164 7.83 4.18 -16.72
C SER A 164 8.90 3.81 -15.68
N SER A 165 9.62 2.70 -15.89
CA SER A 165 10.73 2.29 -15.01
C SER A 165 11.85 3.31 -14.98
N ALA A 166 12.24 3.87 -16.14
CA ALA A 166 13.25 4.92 -16.22
C ALA A 166 12.83 6.19 -15.45
N GLN A 167 11.57 6.59 -15.56
CA GLN A 167 11.02 7.70 -14.79
C GLN A 167 11.08 7.42 -13.28
N MET A 168 10.64 6.25 -12.83
CA MET A 168 10.66 5.86 -11.42
C MET A 168 12.08 5.91 -10.85
N ILE A 169 13.07 5.34 -11.53
CA ILE A 169 14.46 5.36 -11.11
C ILE A 169 14.97 6.81 -10.98
N SER A 170 14.65 7.67 -11.94
CA SER A 170 15.06 9.08 -11.91
C SER A 170 14.48 9.82 -10.71
N TYR A 171 13.19 9.59 -10.38
CA TYR A 171 12.56 10.18 -9.20
C TYR A 171 13.14 9.62 -7.90
N GLU A 172 13.41 8.33 -7.81
CA GLU A 172 14.01 7.73 -6.62
C GLU A 172 15.42 8.25 -6.34
N LEU A 173 16.26 8.41 -7.38
CA LEU A 173 17.58 8.99 -7.22
C LEU A 173 17.52 10.43 -6.71
N ALA A 174 16.63 11.25 -7.29
CA ALA A 174 16.46 12.64 -6.85
C ALA A 174 15.95 12.72 -5.40
N MET A 175 14.96 11.88 -5.05
CA MET A 175 14.42 11.79 -3.69
C MET A 175 15.46 11.28 -2.70
N GLY A 176 16.19 10.22 -3.04
CA GLY A 176 17.25 9.66 -2.20
C GLY A 176 18.37 10.66 -1.96
N ALA A 177 18.83 11.37 -3.00
CA ALA A 177 19.83 12.42 -2.86
C ALA A 177 19.36 13.57 -1.97
N SER A 178 18.09 13.96 -2.06
CA SER A 178 17.50 15.03 -1.21
C SER A 178 17.34 14.64 0.25
N LEU A 179 17.20 13.34 0.55
CA LEU A 179 17.10 12.83 1.92
C LEU A 179 18.46 12.63 2.59
N LEU A 180 19.53 12.47 1.80
CA LEU A 180 20.90 12.31 2.30
C LEU A 180 21.63 13.63 2.49
N GLY A 181 21.16 14.72 1.89
CA GLY A 181 21.68 16.09 2.05
C GLY A 181 21.05 16.84 3.19
#